data_67f8f1dff09ab133a80147e56bdd1ceb
#
_entry.id   67f8f1dff09ab133a80147e56bdd1ceb
#
_cell.length_a   1.000
_cell.length_b   1.000
_cell.length_c   1.000
_cell.angle_alpha   90.00
_cell.angle_beta   90.00
_cell.angle_gamma   90.00
#
_symmetry.space_group_name_H-M   'P 1'
#
loop_
_entity.id
_entity.type
_entity.pdbx_description
1 polymer ?
#
loop_
_entity_poly.entity_id
_entity_poly.type
_entity_poly.pdbx_seq_one_letter_code
_entity_poly.pdbx_strand_id
1 'polypeptide(L)'
;MKTLGRSITIQDKPNAKDLEVKQGVIEFKDVTFAYNSKNVIDNLNLRIRAGEKIGIVGRSGAGKSTLIQLLLHFYQLKQGEILIDGQNIEDVTQDSLRRNIALVTQDTSLLHRSVAENIKYGRPNASDEEMYAAVRKAKAEEFIPQLTDLRGKSGYEAYVGERGVKLSGGQRQRIAIARVFLKDAPILILDEATSALDSEVEAAIQSSLDDLMQDKTVIAIAHRLSTIAQMDRLIVLDEGRIAEQGTHEELIQKNGIYAHLWQRQTGGFLTEQHPIKKKEA
;
A
#
# COMPACT_ATOMS: atom_id res chain seq x y z
N MET A 1 27.35 18.30 7.71
CA MET A 1 27.11 19.37 6.75
C MET A 1 27.29 18.96 5.27
N LYS A 2 27.17 17.66 4.92
CA LYS A 2 27.30 17.16 3.52
C LYS A 2 25.94 16.90 2.81
N THR A 3 24.83 17.11 3.47
CA THR A 3 23.48 16.75 2.92
C THR A 3 22.81 17.92 2.19
N LEU A 4 23.20 19.16 2.44
CA LEU A 4 22.61 20.36 1.84
C LEU A 4 23.11 20.68 0.41
N GLY A 5 24.02 19.90 -0.14
CA GLY A 5 24.59 20.12 -1.48
C GLY A 5 24.22 19.05 -2.52
N ARG A 6 23.30 18.11 -2.20
CA ARG A 6 22.82 17.17 -3.22
C ARG A 6 21.73 17.86 -4.04
N SER A 7 21.93 17.94 -5.36
CA SER A 7 20.89 18.36 -6.29
C SER A 7 19.65 17.46 -6.15
N ILE A 8 18.46 18.04 -6.12
CA ILE A 8 17.21 17.32 -6.21
C ILE A 8 17.20 16.63 -7.57
N THR A 9 17.21 15.29 -7.57
CA THR A 9 17.34 14.48 -8.81
C THR A 9 16.03 14.40 -9.58
N ILE A 10 14.87 14.55 -8.90
CA ILE A 10 13.55 14.52 -9.51
C ILE A 10 12.88 15.86 -9.30
N GLN A 11 12.62 16.56 -10.39
CA GLN A 11 11.95 17.86 -10.42
C GLN A 11 10.83 17.82 -11.45
N ASP A 12 9.77 18.59 -11.22
CA ASP A 12 8.71 18.73 -12.20
C ASP A 12 9.28 19.42 -13.46
N LYS A 13 8.86 18.93 -14.62
CA LYS A 13 9.21 19.56 -15.89
C LYS A 13 8.61 21.00 -15.95
N PRO A 14 9.23 21.95 -16.65
CA PRO A 14 8.74 23.34 -16.68
C PRO A 14 7.28 23.50 -17.14
N ASN A 15 6.77 22.55 -17.92
CA ASN A 15 5.39 22.53 -18.44
C ASN A 15 4.57 21.36 -17.87
N ALA A 16 4.98 20.80 -16.73
CA ALA A 16 4.23 19.73 -16.08
C ALA A 16 2.82 20.21 -15.72
N LYS A 17 1.82 19.40 -16.07
CA LYS A 17 0.41 19.66 -15.76
C LYS A 17 0.00 18.85 -14.54
N ASP A 18 -1.13 19.20 -13.95
CA ASP A 18 -1.71 18.36 -12.92
C ASP A 18 -2.24 17.05 -13.54
N LEU A 19 -2.00 15.94 -12.85
CA LEU A 19 -2.54 14.63 -13.20
C LEU A 19 -4.07 14.63 -13.00
N GLU A 20 -4.80 14.28 -14.05
CA GLU A 20 -6.25 14.08 -13.99
C GLU A 20 -6.57 12.60 -14.03
N VAL A 21 -6.96 12.02 -12.89
CA VAL A 21 -7.36 10.61 -12.81
C VAL A 21 -8.88 10.51 -12.99
N LYS A 22 -9.30 9.79 -14.05
CA LYS A 22 -10.70 9.53 -14.39
C LYS A 22 -11.13 8.10 -14.09
N GLN A 23 -10.28 7.15 -14.43
CA GLN A 23 -10.53 5.71 -14.28
C GLN A 23 -9.53 5.02 -13.35
N GLY A 24 -8.32 5.55 -13.25
CA GLY A 24 -7.24 4.98 -12.44
C GLY A 24 -6.58 3.76 -13.10
N VAL A 25 -6.55 3.70 -14.44
CA VAL A 25 -5.79 2.70 -15.19
C VAL A 25 -4.30 3.00 -15.04
N ILE A 26 -3.51 1.99 -14.69
CA ILE A 26 -2.05 2.14 -14.53
C ILE A 26 -1.35 1.21 -15.52
N GLU A 27 -0.35 1.74 -16.24
CA GLU A 27 0.43 0.99 -17.20
C GLU A 27 1.93 1.20 -16.97
N PHE A 28 2.66 0.11 -16.86
CA PHE A 28 4.12 0.06 -16.92
C PHE A 28 4.49 -0.49 -18.29
N LYS A 29 5.25 0.26 -19.09
CA LYS A 29 5.66 -0.12 -20.45
C LYS A 29 7.17 -0.16 -20.54
N ASP A 30 7.71 -1.35 -20.75
CA ASP A 30 9.15 -1.64 -20.91
C ASP A 30 10.02 -1.05 -19.78
N VAL A 31 9.46 -1.01 -18.57
CA VAL A 31 10.07 -0.34 -17.43
C VAL A 31 11.34 -1.07 -17.00
N THR A 32 12.46 -0.35 -17.03
CA THR A 32 13.75 -0.82 -16.52
C THR A 32 14.30 0.19 -15.51
N PHE A 33 14.75 -0.31 -14.37
CA PHE A 33 15.31 0.52 -13.31
C PHE A 33 16.46 -0.18 -12.56
N ALA A 34 17.44 0.61 -12.15
CA ALA A 34 18.57 0.17 -11.31
C ALA A 34 18.96 1.27 -10.32
N TYR A 35 19.22 0.92 -9.07
CA TYR A 35 19.84 1.84 -8.12
C TYR A 35 21.32 2.12 -8.43
N ASN A 36 22.00 1.10 -8.94
CA ASN A 36 23.40 1.12 -9.32
C ASN A 36 23.56 0.43 -10.70
N SER A 37 24.54 -0.44 -10.86
CA SER A 37 24.81 -1.13 -12.13
C SER A 37 23.82 -2.26 -12.45
N LYS A 38 23.29 -2.96 -11.43
CA LYS A 38 22.40 -4.11 -11.61
C LYS A 38 20.94 -3.66 -11.69
N ASN A 39 20.21 -4.11 -12.70
CA ASN A 39 18.78 -3.87 -12.80
C ASN A 39 18.04 -4.51 -11.63
N VAL A 40 17.13 -3.76 -11.02
CA VAL A 40 16.20 -4.20 -9.97
C VAL A 40 14.82 -4.47 -10.57
N ILE A 41 14.44 -3.69 -11.57
CA ILE A 41 13.29 -3.93 -12.45
C ILE A 41 13.85 -4.03 -13.87
N ASP A 42 13.44 -5.03 -14.63
CA ASP A 42 14.00 -5.34 -15.93
C ASP A 42 12.93 -5.65 -16.96
N ASN A 43 12.73 -4.71 -17.91
CA ASN A 43 11.75 -4.77 -18.98
C ASN A 43 10.35 -5.19 -18.53
N LEU A 44 9.86 -4.55 -17.45
CA LEU A 44 8.57 -4.89 -16.85
C LEU A 44 7.43 -4.25 -17.63
N ASN A 45 6.49 -5.09 -18.05
CA ASN A 45 5.24 -4.70 -18.71
C ASN A 45 4.06 -5.15 -17.86
N LEU A 46 3.26 -4.20 -17.36
CA LEU A 46 2.10 -4.47 -16.51
C LEU A 46 1.00 -3.46 -16.78
N ARG A 47 -0.21 -3.94 -17.00
CA ARG A 47 -1.41 -3.10 -17.04
C ARG A 47 -2.35 -3.49 -15.93
N ILE A 48 -2.80 -2.49 -15.16
CA ILE A 48 -3.80 -2.61 -14.10
C ILE A 48 -5.04 -1.86 -14.59
N ARG A 49 -6.17 -2.55 -14.59
CA ARG A 49 -7.44 -1.99 -15.07
C ARG A 49 -8.04 -1.03 -14.05
N ALA A 50 -8.97 -0.19 -14.51
CA ALA A 50 -9.77 0.65 -13.62
C ALA A 50 -10.48 -0.20 -12.56
N GLY A 51 -10.35 0.16 -11.30
CA GLY A 51 -10.97 -0.55 -10.17
C GLY A 51 -10.43 -1.94 -9.89
N GLU A 52 -9.40 -2.41 -10.62
CA GLU A 52 -8.79 -3.73 -10.40
C GLU A 52 -7.96 -3.73 -9.11
N LYS A 53 -8.10 -4.79 -8.33
CA LYS A 53 -7.30 -5.03 -7.12
C LYS A 53 -6.22 -6.07 -7.43
N ILE A 54 -4.96 -5.65 -7.48
CA ILE A 54 -3.84 -6.56 -7.71
C ILE A 54 -3.00 -6.78 -6.46
N GLY A 55 -2.56 -8.02 -6.26
CA GLY A 55 -1.58 -8.39 -5.25
C GLY A 55 -0.20 -8.61 -5.88
N ILE A 56 0.82 -7.92 -5.38
CA ILE A 56 2.22 -8.17 -5.78
C ILE A 56 2.85 -9.11 -4.77
N VAL A 57 3.29 -10.27 -5.25
CA VAL A 57 3.90 -11.33 -4.46
C VAL A 57 5.31 -11.60 -4.99
N GLY A 58 6.21 -12.07 -4.14
CA GLY A 58 7.57 -12.41 -4.53
C GLY A 58 8.52 -12.43 -3.34
N ARG A 59 9.71 -12.99 -3.53
CA ARG A 59 10.75 -13.08 -2.51
C ARG A 59 11.21 -11.68 -2.06
N SER A 60 11.87 -11.60 -0.91
CA SER A 60 12.57 -10.39 -0.52
C SER A 60 13.60 -10.03 -1.59
N GLY A 61 13.67 -8.74 -1.96
CA GLY A 61 14.57 -8.27 -3.02
C GLY A 61 14.05 -8.46 -4.46
N ALA A 62 12.86 -9.03 -4.69
CA ALA A 62 12.31 -9.22 -6.04
C ALA A 62 11.90 -7.92 -6.76
N GLY A 63 11.93 -6.75 -6.07
CA GLY A 63 11.60 -5.45 -6.67
C GLY A 63 10.22 -4.89 -6.31
N LYS A 64 9.44 -5.54 -5.41
CA LYS A 64 8.07 -5.12 -5.05
C LYS A 64 7.98 -3.67 -4.57
N SER A 65 8.73 -3.32 -3.52
CA SER A 65 8.75 -1.95 -2.99
C SER A 65 9.35 -0.95 -3.99
N THR A 66 10.31 -1.38 -4.82
CA THR A 66 10.87 -0.56 -5.89
C THR A 66 9.79 -0.19 -6.91
N LEU A 67 8.93 -1.13 -7.29
CA LEU A 67 7.83 -0.87 -8.23
C LEU A 67 6.88 0.23 -7.71
N ILE A 68 6.53 0.17 -6.41
CA ILE A 68 5.74 1.23 -5.76
C ILE A 68 6.47 2.58 -5.74
N GLN A 69 7.76 2.58 -5.43
CA GLN A 69 8.56 3.80 -5.41
C GLN A 69 8.69 4.44 -6.78
N LEU A 70 8.75 3.64 -7.85
CA LEU A 70 8.74 4.11 -9.23
C LEU A 70 7.39 4.73 -9.60
N LEU A 71 6.26 4.09 -9.22
CA LEU A 71 4.92 4.64 -9.44
C LEU A 71 4.71 5.97 -8.70
N LEU A 72 5.27 6.13 -7.50
CA LEU A 72 5.26 7.38 -6.74
C LEU A 72 6.27 8.43 -7.25
N HIS A 73 6.98 8.10 -8.33
CA HIS A 73 8.01 8.94 -8.95
C HIS A 73 9.07 9.40 -7.94
N PHE A 74 9.59 8.45 -7.11
CA PHE A 74 10.72 8.71 -6.22
C PHE A 74 12.07 8.50 -6.90
N TYR A 75 12.07 7.85 -8.05
CA TYR A 75 13.26 7.57 -8.87
C TYR A 75 12.93 7.74 -10.34
N GLN A 76 13.95 8.16 -11.11
CA GLN A 76 13.87 8.25 -12.56
C GLN A 76 14.09 6.88 -13.18
N LEU A 77 13.31 6.55 -14.21
CA LEU A 77 13.47 5.32 -14.96
C LEU A 77 14.77 5.35 -15.78
N LYS A 78 15.37 4.17 -15.95
CA LYS A 78 16.47 3.98 -16.91
C LYS A 78 15.95 3.84 -18.34
N GLN A 79 14.77 3.19 -18.48
CA GLN A 79 14.09 2.97 -19.74
C GLN A 79 12.59 2.71 -19.48
N GLY A 80 11.76 2.96 -20.51
CA GLY A 80 10.33 2.73 -20.47
C GLY A 80 9.54 3.92 -19.92
N GLU A 81 8.27 3.73 -19.65
CA GLU A 81 7.36 4.74 -19.12
C GLU A 81 6.33 4.15 -18.16
N ILE A 82 5.83 4.97 -17.26
CA ILE A 82 4.70 4.65 -16.38
C ILE A 82 3.58 5.64 -16.67
N LEU A 83 2.39 5.13 -16.94
CA LEU A 83 1.23 5.95 -17.30
C LEU A 83 0.11 5.74 -16.28
N ILE A 84 -0.62 6.79 -15.99
CA ILE A 84 -1.91 6.76 -15.27
C ILE A 84 -2.94 7.40 -16.19
N ASP A 85 -3.98 6.64 -16.54
CA ASP A 85 -4.99 7.07 -17.54
C ASP A 85 -4.37 7.65 -18.82
N GLY A 86 -3.29 7.01 -19.31
CA GLY A 86 -2.55 7.42 -20.51
C GLY A 86 -1.63 8.62 -20.33
N GLN A 87 -1.57 9.24 -19.15
CA GLN A 87 -0.69 10.36 -18.83
C GLN A 87 0.62 9.85 -18.21
N ASN A 88 1.77 10.23 -18.78
CA ASN A 88 3.07 9.84 -18.27
C ASN A 88 3.35 10.54 -16.94
N ILE A 89 3.71 9.78 -15.90
CA ILE A 89 4.00 10.33 -14.56
C ILE A 89 5.18 11.32 -14.54
N GLU A 90 6.05 11.29 -15.55
CA GLU A 90 7.15 12.25 -15.69
C GLU A 90 6.70 13.60 -16.26
N ASP A 91 5.51 13.68 -16.85
CA ASP A 91 4.96 14.89 -17.49
C ASP A 91 3.95 15.63 -16.60
N VAL A 92 3.66 15.07 -15.42
CA VAL A 92 2.74 15.67 -14.47
C VAL A 92 3.47 16.16 -13.21
N THR A 93 2.83 17.08 -12.46
CA THR A 93 3.41 17.56 -11.21
C THR A 93 3.44 16.45 -10.15
N GLN A 94 4.53 16.36 -9.40
CA GLN A 94 4.68 15.37 -8.33
C GLN A 94 3.59 15.51 -7.26
N ASP A 95 3.15 16.73 -6.99
CA ASP A 95 2.10 16.99 -6.02
C ASP A 95 0.76 16.42 -6.48
N SER A 96 0.37 16.65 -7.74
CA SER A 96 -0.85 16.07 -8.31
C SER A 96 -0.79 14.54 -8.39
N LEU A 97 0.35 13.96 -8.78
CA LEU A 97 0.56 12.53 -8.79
C LEU A 97 0.33 11.92 -7.40
N ARG A 98 1.00 12.46 -6.39
CA ARG A 98 0.91 11.96 -5.02
C ARG A 98 -0.45 12.26 -4.38
N ARG A 99 -1.14 13.31 -4.79
CA ARG A 99 -2.51 13.61 -4.35
C ARG A 99 -3.49 12.52 -4.79
N ASN A 100 -3.31 11.97 -5.98
CA ASN A 100 -4.16 10.92 -6.56
C ASN A 100 -3.81 9.49 -6.13
N ILE A 101 -2.75 9.30 -5.34
CA ILE A 101 -2.32 7.99 -4.84
C ILE A 101 -2.31 8.02 -3.31
N ALA A 102 -3.10 7.17 -2.68
CA ALA A 102 -3.05 6.95 -1.24
C ALA A 102 -2.15 5.75 -0.92
N LEU A 103 -1.41 5.83 0.18
CA LEU A 103 -0.48 4.78 0.61
C LEU A 103 -0.71 4.45 2.08
N VAL A 104 -0.96 3.18 2.36
CA VAL A 104 -0.92 2.60 3.70
C VAL A 104 0.38 1.80 3.82
N THR A 105 1.29 2.23 4.70
CA THR A 105 2.59 1.58 4.91
C THR A 105 2.54 0.65 6.12
N GLN A 106 3.45 -0.33 6.14
CA GLN A 106 3.71 -1.19 7.30
C GLN A 106 4.15 -0.36 8.52
N ASP A 107 5.06 0.57 8.32
CA ASP A 107 5.48 1.52 9.36
C ASP A 107 4.48 2.68 9.40
N THR A 108 3.60 2.65 10.40
CA THR A 108 2.60 3.69 10.67
C THR A 108 3.18 4.79 11.53
N SER A 109 4.26 5.43 11.07
CA SER A 109 4.81 6.58 11.77
C SER A 109 3.84 7.77 11.70
N LEU A 110 3.57 8.34 12.87
CA LEU A 110 2.77 9.55 13.01
C LEU A 110 3.70 10.75 13.19
N LEU A 111 3.27 11.89 12.70
CA LEU A 111 3.96 13.15 12.89
C LEU A 111 3.86 13.57 14.36
N HIS A 112 4.90 14.24 14.89
CA HIS A 112 4.89 14.86 16.23
C HIS A 112 3.94 16.07 16.27
N ARG A 113 2.65 15.81 16.13
CA ARG A 113 1.56 16.79 16.05
C ARG A 113 0.32 16.24 16.73
N SER A 114 -0.78 17.02 16.77
CA SER A 114 -2.04 16.54 17.30
C SER A 114 -2.62 15.39 16.47
N VAL A 115 -3.55 14.63 17.04
CA VAL A 115 -4.28 13.57 16.33
C VAL A 115 -5.01 14.14 15.11
N ALA A 116 -5.69 15.29 15.28
CA ALA A 116 -6.37 15.98 14.18
C ALA A 116 -5.42 16.35 13.03
N GLU A 117 -4.27 16.96 13.33
CA GLU A 117 -3.27 17.30 12.32
C GLU A 117 -2.69 16.07 11.61
N ASN A 118 -2.53 14.96 12.33
CA ASN A 118 -2.10 13.70 11.73
C ASN A 118 -3.11 13.16 10.74
N ILE A 119 -4.40 13.23 11.01
CA ILE A 119 -5.46 12.77 10.13
C ILE A 119 -5.59 13.74 8.93
N LYS A 120 -5.67 15.05 9.20
CA LYS A 120 -5.79 16.10 8.18
C LYS A 120 -4.55 16.22 7.30
N TYR A 121 -3.43 15.59 7.66
CA TYR A 121 -2.27 15.52 6.77
C TYR A 121 -2.60 14.87 5.41
N GLY A 122 -3.60 13.99 5.34
CA GLY A 122 -4.09 13.42 4.07
C GLY A 122 -4.77 14.46 3.16
N ARG A 123 -5.50 15.43 3.75
CA ARG A 123 -6.18 16.54 3.06
C ARG A 123 -6.27 17.73 4.03
N PRO A 124 -5.29 18.66 4.00
CA PRO A 124 -5.16 19.74 4.99
C PRO A 124 -6.37 20.67 5.10
N ASN A 125 -7.08 20.87 3.99
CA ASN A 125 -8.25 21.77 3.91
C ASN A 125 -9.59 21.04 4.20
N ALA A 126 -9.55 19.79 4.69
CA ALA A 126 -10.78 19.07 5.05
C ALA A 126 -11.46 19.68 6.26
N SER A 127 -12.80 19.67 6.26
CA SER A 127 -13.59 20.10 7.42
C SER A 127 -13.43 19.13 8.59
N ASP A 128 -13.87 19.54 9.77
CA ASP A 128 -13.88 18.66 10.94
C ASP A 128 -14.90 17.51 10.76
N GLU A 129 -16.03 17.77 10.11
CA GLU A 129 -17.04 16.77 9.80
C GLU A 129 -16.50 15.66 8.88
N GLU A 130 -15.74 16.04 7.85
CA GLU A 130 -15.08 15.10 6.95
C GLU A 130 -14.02 14.28 7.70
N MET A 131 -13.25 14.92 8.57
CA MET A 131 -12.28 14.24 9.43
C MET A 131 -12.99 13.23 10.36
N TYR A 132 -14.07 13.62 11.04
CA TYR A 132 -14.82 12.70 11.90
C TYR A 132 -15.42 11.53 11.12
N ALA A 133 -15.91 11.77 9.91
CA ALA A 133 -16.39 10.69 9.04
C ALA A 133 -15.28 9.69 8.69
N ALA A 134 -14.09 10.17 8.36
CA ALA A 134 -12.92 9.32 8.10
C ALA A 134 -12.49 8.52 9.34
N VAL A 135 -12.55 9.14 10.53
CA VAL A 135 -12.25 8.49 11.83
C VAL A 135 -13.22 7.36 12.12
N ARG A 136 -14.52 7.56 11.88
CA ARG A 136 -15.55 6.50 12.04
C ARG A 136 -15.28 5.32 11.11
N LYS A 137 -15.01 5.57 9.83
CA LYS A 137 -14.66 4.51 8.86
C LYS A 137 -13.43 3.71 9.28
N ALA A 138 -12.44 4.38 9.88
CA ALA A 138 -11.24 3.74 10.43
C ALA A 138 -11.43 3.10 11.81
N LYS A 139 -12.66 3.13 12.37
CA LYS A 139 -12.99 2.65 13.74
C LYS A 139 -12.08 3.24 14.82
N ALA A 140 -11.63 4.48 14.63
CA ALA A 140 -10.72 5.17 15.55
C ALA A 140 -11.47 6.05 16.57
N GLU A 141 -12.77 6.28 16.41
CA GLU A 141 -13.60 7.05 17.35
C GLU A 141 -13.70 6.42 18.73
N GLU A 142 -13.52 5.09 18.83
CA GLU A 142 -13.60 4.33 20.07
C GLU A 142 -12.54 4.75 21.09
N PHE A 143 -11.36 5.15 20.65
CA PHE A 143 -10.23 5.43 21.55
C PHE A 143 -9.76 6.89 21.52
N ILE A 144 -9.94 7.62 20.41
CA ILE A 144 -9.45 9.00 20.29
C ILE A 144 -9.96 9.90 21.42
N PRO A 145 -11.27 9.89 21.80
CA PRO A 145 -11.75 10.75 22.89
C PRO A 145 -11.11 10.51 24.23
N GLN A 146 -10.55 9.32 24.46
CA GLN A 146 -9.93 8.91 25.74
C GLN A 146 -8.44 9.31 25.81
N LEU A 147 -7.87 9.77 24.70
CA LEU A 147 -6.47 10.16 24.66
C LEU A 147 -6.26 11.46 25.46
N THR A 148 -5.21 11.50 26.27
CA THR A 148 -4.76 12.73 26.95
C THR A 148 -3.25 12.76 26.94
N ASP A 149 -2.66 13.86 26.49
CA ASP A 149 -1.22 14.03 26.46
C ASP A 149 -0.66 14.58 27.79
N LEU A 150 0.66 14.62 27.91
CA LEU A 150 1.36 15.10 29.11
C LEU A 150 1.11 16.60 29.40
N ARG A 151 0.52 17.34 28.46
CA ARG A 151 0.18 18.76 28.61
C ARG A 151 -1.30 18.96 28.96
N GLY A 152 -2.06 17.86 29.14
CA GLY A 152 -3.49 17.88 29.46
C GLY A 152 -4.42 18.13 28.27
N LYS A 153 -3.89 18.15 27.02
CA LYS A 153 -4.74 18.18 25.83
C LYS A 153 -5.36 16.82 25.57
N SER A 154 -6.63 16.78 25.22
CA SER A 154 -7.41 15.56 25.09
C SER A 154 -7.99 15.35 23.70
N GLY A 155 -8.31 14.10 23.37
CA GLY A 155 -8.99 13.71 22.13
C GLY A 155 -8.18 14.06 20.89
N TYR A 156 -8.81 14.76 19.98
CA TYR A 156 -8.22 15.18 18.69
C TYR A 156 -7.09 16.19 18.85
N GLU A 157 -7.09 16.97 19.94
CA GLU A 157 -6.05 17.95 20.26
C GLU A 157 -4.85 17.32 20.97
N ALA A 158 -4.94 16.07 21.41
CA ALA A 158 -3.84 15.37 22.08
C ALA A 158 -2.66 15.20 21.10
N TYR A 159 -1.46 15.57 21.53
CA TYR A 159 -0.24 15.40 20.75
C TYR A 159 0.24 13.95 20.77
N VAL A 160 0.76 13.48 19.65
CA VAL A 160 1.35 12.14 19.45
C VAL A 160 2.85 12.28 19.29
N GLY A 161 3.62 11.27 19.74
CA GLY A 161 5.07 11.22 19.58
C GLY A 161 5.81 11.06 20.90
N GLU A 162 7.15 11.27 20.92
CA GLU A 162 8.00 10.96 22.07
C GLU A 162 7.60 11.65 23.38
N ARG A 163 7.00 12.84 23.30
CA ARG A 163 6.51 13.63 24.44
C ARG A 163 4.98 13.76 24.46
N GLY A 164 4.29 12.96 23.68
CA GLY A 164 2.83 12.94 23.60
C GLY A 164 2.23 11.62 24.07
N VAL A 165 1.03 11.34 23.60
CA VAL A 165 0.32 10.09 23.92
C VAL A 165 1.08 8.90 23.34
N LYS A 166 1.26 7.86 24.16
CA LYS A 166 1.75 6.56 23.71
C LYS A 166 0.56 5.77 23.10
N LEU A 167 0.56 5.65 21.80
CA LEU A 167 -0.43 4.86 21.08
C LEU A 167 0.04 3.41 20.90
N SER A 168 -0.89 2.45 20.96
CA SER A 168 -0.62 1.07 20.55
C SER A 168 -0.36 0.99 19.03
N GLY A 169 0.19 -0.12 18.55
CA GLY A 169 0.38 -0.37 17.12
C GLY A 169 -0.92 -0.23 16.34
N GLY A 170 -1.99 -0.86 16.82
CA GLY A 170 -3.31 -0.80 16.19
C GLY A 170 -3.96 0.59 16.23
N GLN A 171 -3.75 1.38 17.29
CA GLN A 171 -4.22 2.77 17.35
C GLN A 171 -3.50 3.64 16.32
N ARG A 172 -2.17 3.53 16.20
CA ARG A 172 -1.41 4.24 15.17
C ARG A 172 -1.90 3.87 13.77
N GLN A 173 -2.12 2.60 13.54
CA GLN A 173 -2.57 2.11 12.23
C GLN A 173 -3.98 2.64 11.89
N ARG A 174 -4.93 2.64 12.82
CA ARG A 174 -6.27 3.20 12.60
C ARG A 174 -6.23 4.71 12.34
N ILE A 175 -5.34 5.47 12.98
CA ILE A 175 -5.13 6.89 12.66
C ILE A 175 -4.55 7.05 11.23
N ALA A 176 -3.59 6.20 10.84
CA ALA A 176 -3.04 6.23 9.49
C ALA A 176 -4.09 5.86 8.43
N ILE A 177 -4.97 4.89 8.71
CA ILE A 177 -6.10 4.51 7.85
C ILE A 177 -7.11 5.67 7.76
N ALA A 178 -7.43 6.35 8.87
CA ALA A 178 -8.30 7.55 8.86
C ALA A 178 -7.73 8.66 7.95
N ARG A 179 -6.40 8.88 7.97
CA ARG A 179 -5.71 9.79 7.04
C ARG A 179 -5.96 9.42 5.58
N VAL A 180 -5.92 8.13 5.26
CA VAL A 180 -6.11 7.62 3.90
C VAL A 180 -7.58 7.72 3.48
N PHE A 181 -8.54 7.42 4.37
CA PHE A 181 -9.96 7.69 4.12
C PHE A 181 -10.23 9.17 3.82
N LEU A 182 -9.63 10.07 4.61
CA LEU A 182 -9.80 11.51 4.43
C LEU A 182 -9.20 12.00 3.11
N LYS A 183 -8.09 11.41 2.69
CA LYS A 183 -7.44 11.71 1.40
C LYS A 183 -8.31 11.34 0.21
N ASP A 184 -9.00 10.22 0.29
CA ASP A 184 -9.95 9.67 -0.70
C ASP A 184 -9.40 9.65 -2.15
N ALA A 185 -8.17 9.17 -2.31
CA ALA A 185 -7.53 9.07 -3.61
C ALA A 185 -8.07 7.89 -4.42
N PRO A 186 -8.16 8.01 -5.77
CA PRO A 186 -8.68 6.96 -6.65
C PRO A 186 -7.76 5.73 -6.77
N ILE A 187 -6.48 5.89 -6.48
CA ILE A 187 -5.48 4.80 -6.48
C ILE A 187 -5.03 4.56 -5.06
N LEU A 188 -5.06 3.29 -4.62
CA LEU A 188 -4.67 2.87 -3.29
C LEU A 188 -3.50 1.88 -3.36
N ILE A 189 -2.47 2.15 -2.57
CA ILE A 189 -1.35 1.24 -2.37
C ILE A 189 -1.38 0.75 -0.92
N LEU A 190 -1.33 -0.57 -0.74
CA LEU A 190 -1.23 -1.23 0.56
C LEU A 190 0.12 -1.94 0.65
N ASP A 191 1.00 -1.46 1.52
CA ASP A 191 2.29 -2.08 1.78
C ASP A 191 2.26 -2.73 3.17
N GLU A 192 2.00 -4.05 3.21
CA GLU A 192 1.99 -4.90 4.41
C GLU A 192 1.27 -4.30 5.64
N ALA A 193 0.02 -3.87 5.44
CA ALA A 193 -0.73 -3.00 6.36
C ALA A 193 -1.05 -3.60 7.75
N THR A 194 -0.65 -4.84 8.07
CA THR A 194 -0.97 -5.44 9.39
C THR A 194 0.18 -6.31 9.90
N SER A 195 0.81 -5.95 11.03
CA SER A 195 1.80 -6.77 11.72
C SER A 195 1.43 -6.92 13.20
N ALA A 196 1.49 -8.17 13.72
CA ALA A 196 1.44 -8.53 15.16
C ALA A 196 0.46 -7.71 16.03
N LEU A 197 -0.84 -7.77 15.71
CA LEU A 197 -1.91 -7.12 16.46
C LEU A 197 -2.79 -8.18 17.13
N ASP A 198 -3.51 -7.79 18.18
CA ASP A 198 -4.56 -8.62 18.79
C ASP A 198 -5.66 -8.89 17.76
N SER A 199 -6.25 -10.09 17.81
CA SER A 199 -7.20 -10.59 16.80
C SER A 199 -8.41 -9.66 16.56
N GLU A 200 -8.94 -9.02 17.61
CA GLU A 200 -10.05 -8.08 17.48
C GLU A 200 -9.65 -6.79 16.76
N VAL A 201 -8.47 -6.25 17.10
CA VAL A 201 -7.93 -5.05 16.45
C VAL A 201 -7.58 -5.36 14.99
N GLU A 202 -7.05 -6.55 14.72
CA GLU A 202 -6.76 -6.99 13.35
C GLU A 202 -8.04 -7.09 12.51
N ALA A 203 -9.11 -7.69 13.03
CA ALA A 203 -10.40 -7.77 12.34
C ALA A 203 -11.01 -6.39 12.04
N ALA A 204 -10.91 -5.45 12.99
CA ALA A 204 -11.37 -4.08 12.81
C ALA A 204 -10.60 -3.36 11.70
N ILE A 205 -9.26 -3.52 11.68
CA ILE A 205 -8.39 -2.95 10.64
C ILE A 205 -8.69 -3.57 9.28
N GLN A 206 -8.82 -4.90 9.22
CA GLN A 206 -9.14 -5.60 7.97
C GLN A 206 -10.45 -5.10 7.38
N SER A 207 -11.53 -5.02 8.17
CA SER A 207 -12.80 -4.47 7.74
C SER A 207 -12.67 -3.03 7.22
N SER A 208 -11.86 -2.19 7.87
CA SER A 208 -11.62 -0.82 7.40
C SER A 208 -10.82 -0.78 6.09
N LEU A 209 -9.88 -1.72 5.88
CA LEU A 209 -9.14 -1.84 4.62
C LEU A 209 -10.06 -2.33 3.49
N ASP A 210 -10.97 -3.25 3.77
CA ASP A 210 -11.97 -3.74 2.80
C ASP A 210 -12.86 -2.58 2.30
N ASP A 211 -13.34 -1.75 3.22
CA ASP A 211 -14.12 -0.55 2.89
C ASP A 211 -13.27 0.46 2.09
N LEU A 212 -11.99 0.61 2.45
CA LEU A 212 -11.08 1.54 1.78
C LEU A 212 -10.76 1.14 0.34
N MET A 213 -10.78 -0.16 0.04
CA MET A 213 -10.51 -0.70 -1.30
C MET A 213 -11.71 -0.61 -2.26
N GLN A 214 -12.90 -0.24 -1.78
CA GLN A 214 -14.08 -0.15 -2.63
C GLN A 214 -13.92 0.98 -3.65
N ASP A 215 -14.32 0.71 -4.89
CA ASP A 215 -14.31 1.65 -6.02
C ASP A 215 -12.95 2.28 -6.34
N LYS A 216 -11.85 1.62 -5.96
CA LYS A 216 -10.48 2.11 -6.20
C LYS A 216 -9.65 1.10 -6.98
N THR A 217 -8.69 1.60 -7.75
CA THR A 217 -7.60 0.76 -8.27
C THR A 217 -6.61 0.49 -7.14
N VAL A 218 -6.37 -0.79 -6.83
CA VAL A 218 -5.59 -1.20 -5.66
C VAL A 218 -4.34 -1.97 -6.07
N ILE A 219 -3.21 -1.60 -5.48
CA ILE A 219 -1.96 -2.36 -5.54
C ILE A 219 -1.58 -2.75 -4.11
N ALA A 220 -1.64 -4.04 -3.78
CA ALA A 220 -1.23 -4.55 -2.48
C ALA A 220 0.08 -5.33 -2.58
N ILE A 221 1.08 -4.98 -1.75
CA ILE A 221 2.20 -5.89 -1.50
C ILE A 221 1.69 -6.93 -0.50
N ALA A 222 1.41 -8.11 -1.02
CA ALA A 222 0.70 -9.13 -0.27
C ALA A 222 1.69 -10.05 0.46
N HIS A 223 1.65 -9.98 1.79
CA HIS A 223 2.37 -10.89 2.68
C HIS A 223 1.43 -11.76 3.51
N ARG A 224 0.12 -11.45 3.54
CA ARG A 224 -0.89 -12.20 4.29
C ARG A 224 -1.92 -12.84 3.39
N LEU A 225 -2.38 -14.02 3.80
CA LEU A 225 -3.39 -14.82 3.11
C LEU A 225 -4.71 -14.06 2.93
N SER A 226 -5.13 -13.31 3.96
CA SER A 226 -6.36 -12.51 3.93
C SER A 226 -6.33 -11.42 2.86
N THR A 227 -5.19 -10.78 2.67
CA THR A 227 -4.99 -9.77 1.62
C THR A 227 -5.00 -10.42 0.23
N ILE A 228 -4.33 -11.56 0.07
CA ILE A 228 -4.27 -12.30 -1.21
C ILE A 228 -5.67 -12.74 -1.67
N ALA A 229 -6.49 -13.21 -0.74
CA ALA A 229 -7.83 -13.72 -1.04
C ALA A 229 -8.81 -12.67 -1.61
N GLN A 230 -8.51 -11.38 -1.42
CA GLN A 230 -9.34 -10.27 -1.87
C GLN A 230 -8.89 -9.66 -3.21
N MET A 231 -7.77 -10.15 -3.76
CA MET A 231 -7.20 -9.62 -5.00
C MET A 231 -7.83 -10.30 -6.22
N ASP A 232 -8.20 -9.49 -7.22
CA ASP A 232 -8.71 -9.99 -8.49
C ASP A 232 -7.63 -10.73 -9.28
N ARG A 233 -6.37 -10.27 -9.14
CA ARG A 233 -5.21 -10.86 -9.81
C ARG A 233 -3.96 -10.71 -8.98
N LEU A 234 -3.09 -11.70 -9.07
CA LEU A 234 -1.78 -11.71 -8.44
C LEU A 234 -0.69 -11.60 -9.49
N ILE A 235 0.33 -10.82 -9.17
CA ILE A 235 1.54 -10.61 -9.97
C ILE A 235 2.72 -11.14 -9.16
N VAL A 236 3.35 -12.19 -9.66
CA VAL A 236 4.53 -12.78 -9.02
C VAL A 236 5.78 -12.15 -9.62
N LEU A 237 6.49 -11.38 -8.81
CA LEU A 237 7.77 -10.80 -9.19
C LEU A 237 8.91 -11.74 -8.78
N ASP A 238 9.82 -12.02 -9.71
CA ASP A 238 11.07 -12.69 -9.46
C ASP A 238 12.17 -12.04 -10.27
N GLU A 239 13.29 -11.73 -9.61
CA GLU A 239 14.46 -11.04 -10.20
C GLU A 239 14.10 -9.81 -11.06
N GLY A 240 13.12 -9.00 -10.59
CA GLY A 240 12.71 -7.76 -11.26
C GLY A 240 11.81 -7.93 -12.48
N ARG A 241 11.33 -9.14 -12.76
CA ARG A 241 10.42 -9.46 -13.86
C ARG A 241 9.13 -10.09 -13.36
N ILE A 242 8.08 -10.03 -14.16
CA ILE A 242 6.84 -10.78 -13.91
C ILE A 242 7.08 -12.22 -14.32
N ALA A 243 7.20 -13.12 -13.34
CA ALA A 243 7.38 -14.55 -13.55
C ALA A 243 6.04 -15.26 -13.77
N GLU A 244 5.01 -14.89 -12.99
CA GLU A 244 3.67 -15.48 -13.07
C GLU A 244 2.62 -14.40 -12.84
N GLN A 245 1.44 -14.58 -13.42
CA GLN A 245 0.25 -13.79 -13.13
C GLN A 245 -1.01 -14.63 -13.31
N GLY A 246 -2.03 -14.33 -12.52
CA GLY A 246 -3.33 -15.03 -12.54
C GLY A 246 -4.08 -14.86 -11.23
N THR A 247 -5.22 -15.53 -11.10
CA THR A 247 -5.94 -15.63 -9.83
C THR A 247 -5.19 -16.54 -8.83
N HIS A 248 -5.61 -16.52 -7.58
CA HIS A 248 -5.06 -17.42 -6.56
C HIS A 248 -5.16 -18.89 -6.99
N GLU A 249 -6.33 -19.31 -7.44
CA GLU A 249 -6.61 -20.70 -7.84
C GLU A 249 -5.76 -21.10 -9.05
N GLU A 250 -5.67 -20.26 -10.07
CA GLU A 250 -4.86 -20.52 -11.27
C GLU A 250 -3.38 -20.69 -10.91
N LEU A 251 -2.86 -19.84 -10.04
CA LEU A 251 -1.45 -19.89 -9.65
C LEU A 251 -1.12 -21.07 -8.74
N ILE A 252 -2.05 -21.49 -7.87
CA ILE A 252 -1.90 -22.73 -7.09
C ILE A 252 -1.86 -23.94 -8.01
N GLN A 253 -2.78 -24.02 -9.01
CA GLN A 253 -2.83 -25.15 -9.96
C GLN A 253 -1.58 -25.23 -10.84
N LYS A 254 -0.96 -24.09 -11.19
CA LYS A 254 0.31 -24.06 -11.94
C LYS A 254 1.47 -24.70 -11.20
N ASN A 255 1.38 -24.85 -9.87
CA ASN A 255 2.43 -25.39 -9.00
C ASN A 255 3.80 -24.72 -9.21
N GLY A 256 3.81 -23.42 -9.50
CA GLY A 256 4.99 -22.63 -9.80
C GLY A 256 5.54 -21.89 -8.57
N ILE A 257 6.18 -20.74 -8.79
CA ILE A 257 6.81 -19.92 -7.75
C ILE A 257 5.77 -19.51 -6.68
N TYR A 258 4.57 -19.09 -7.12
CA TYR A 258 3.50 -18.70 -6.21
C TYR A 258 3.07 -19.85 -5.29
N ALA A 259 2.81 -21.02 -5.84
CA ALA A 259 2.38 -22.18 -5.07
C ALA A 259 3.42 -22.56 -4.00
N HIS A 260 4.69 -22.54 -4.34
CA HIS A 260 5.78 -22.78 -3.38
C HIS A 260 5.86 -21.69 -2.29
N LEU A 261 5.66 -20.41 -2.63
CA LEU A 261 5.63 -19.32 -1.64
C LEU A 261 4.44 -19.49 -0.70
N TRP A 262 3.28 -19.83 -1.24
CA TRP A 262 2.05 -20.10 -0.48
C TRP A 262 2.22 -21.25 0.50
N GLN A 263 2.72 -22.41 0.06
CA GLN A 263 2.98 -23.56 0.92
C GLN A 263 3.91 -23.24 2.09
N ARG A 264 4.92 -22.40 1.85
CA ARG A 264 5.84 -21.97 2.92
C ARG A 264 5.18 -21.06 3.95
N GLN A 265 4.25 -20.21 3.54
CA GLN A 265 3.52 -19.32 4.45
C GLN A 265 2.43 -20.03 5.25
N THR A 266 1.77 -21.04 4.66
CA THR A 266 0.75 -21.83 5.33
C THR A 266 1.33 -22.90 6.27
N GLY A 267 2.67 -22.94 6.39
CA GLY A 267 3.36 -23.84 7.35
C GLY A 267 3.16 -25.34 7.08
N GLY A 268 2.88 -25.71 5.82
CA GLY A 268 2.69 -27.10 5.47
C GLY A 268 1.42 -27.76 6.06
N PHE A 269 0.49 -26.99 6.61
CA PHE A 269 -0.76 -27.52 7.21
C PHE A 269 -1.72 -28.21 6.21
N LEU A 270 -1.39 -28.28 4.92
CA LEU A 270 -2.25 -28.86 3.89
C LEU A 270 -1.69 -30.16 3.27
N THR A 271 -0.69 -30.79 3.85
CA THR A 271 -0.18 -32.08 3.35
C THR A 271 -0.32 -33.15 4.40
N GLU A 272 -1.54 -33.48 4.82
CA GLU A 272 -1.93 -34.82 5.28
C GLU A 272 -3.43 -35.05 5.07
N GLN A 273 -3.86 -35.11 3.81
CA GLN A 273 -5.01 -35.91 3.49
C GLN A 273 -4.52 -37.38 3.54
N HIS A 274 -4.88 -38.07 4.62
CA HIS A 274 -4.67 -39.48 4.79
C HIS A 274 -5.13 -40.28 3.55
N PRO A 275 -4.31 -41.18 3.00
CA PRO A 275 -4.83 -42.14 2.03
C PRO A 275 -5.85 -43.04 2.75
N ILE A 276 -7.08 -43.00 2.26
CA ILE A 276 -8.14 -43.92 2.65
C ILE A 276 -7.60 -45.32 2.44
N LYS A 277 -7.27 -46.04 3.53
CA LYS A 277 -7.01 -47.47 3.49
C LYS A 277 -8.28 -48.18 3.01
N LYS A 278 -8.29 -48.64 1.77
CA LYS A 278 -9.23 -49.67 1.33
C LYS A 278 -9.03 -50.89 2.25
N LYS A 279 -10.04 -51.19 3.05
CA LYS A 279 -10.18 -52.51 3.66
C LYS A 279 -10.52 -53.48 2.53
N GLU A 280 -9.59 -54.35 2.20
CA GLU A 280 -9.90 -55.57 1.47
C GLU A 280 -10.68 -56.50 2.42
N ALA A 281 -11.80 -57.03 1.87
CA ALA A 281 -12.63 -58.06 2.48
C ALA A 281 -12.03 -59.46 2.24
#